data_9a47b52a5779b17e36ed05eb99cda0bf
#
_entry.id   9a47b52a5779b17e36ed05eb99cda0bf
#
_cell.length_a   1.000
_cell.length_b   1.000
_cell.length_c   1.000
_cell.angle_alpha   90.00
_cell.angle_beta   90.00
_cell.angle_gamma   90.00
#
_symmetry.space_group_name_H-M   'P 1'
#
loop_
_entity.id
_entity.type
_entity.pdbx_description
1 polymer ?
#
loop_
_entity_poly.entity_id
_entity_poly.type
_entity_poly.pdbx_seq_one_letter_code
_entity_poly.pdbx_strand_id
1 'polypeptide(L)'
;PSFFASDKDIYNKYIEPVLLDEGFSQIILSSKSIFAKDIVNIIDSISDLKRFKPDAYEIDIVAFIYMILKKLYMLYKSTKGEFSVPVDTDALLYRKIVDFIYKNYSKKLSLDDIANAGNISRSKCCILFKKYAQSSPINFLNLYRMEISASLLRNTNESISSIAFACGFGQQSYYNRLFLREYGMTPKEYRKN
;
A
#
# COMPACT_ATOMS: atom_id res chain seq x y z
N PRO A 1 2.70 -19.46 -16.90
CA PRO A 1 1.31 -19.16 -16.59
C PRO A 1 0.93 -19.33 -15.12
N SER A 2 1.71 -20.02 -14.28
CA SER A 2 1.33 -20.37 -12.91
C SER A 2 2.05 -19.57 -11.81
N PHE A 3 3.00 -18.70 -12.13
CA PHE A 3 3.77 -17.96 -11.14
C PHE A 3 2.91 -16.99 -10.33
N PHE A 4 1.94 -16.32 -10.97
CA PHE A 4 1.01 -15.41 -10.30
C PHE A 4 -0.08 -16.10 -9.46
N ALA A 5 -0.40 -17.36 -9.73
CA ALA A 5 -1.29 -18.14 -8.85
C ALA A 5 -0.61 -18.48 -7.51
N SER A 6 0.69 -18.75 -7.55
CA SER A 6 1.53 -18.99 -6.38
C SER A 6 1.57 -17.78 -5.41
N ASP A 7 1.57 -16.55 -5.91
CA ASP A 7 1.58 -15.34 -5.08
C ASP A 7 0.29 -15.19 -4.27
N LYS A 8 -0.86 -15.56 -4.84
CA LYS A 8 -2.15 -15.51 -4.13
C LYS A 8 -2.23 -16.57 -3.03
N ASP A 9 -1.68 -17.76 -3.27
CA ASP A 9 -1.62 -18.82 -2.27
C ASP A 9 -0.67 -18.47 -1.12
N ILE A 10 0.48 -17.88 -1.42
CA ILE A 10 1.41 -17.36 -0.41
C ILE A 10 0.75 -16.26 0.41
N TYR A 11 0.09 -15.31 -0.24
CA TYR A 11 -0.62 -14.23 0.43
C TYR A 11 -1.69 -14.76 1.39
N ASN A 12 -2.61 -15.60 0.90
CA ASN A 12 -3.72 -16.12 1.70
C ASN A 12 -3.25 -17.01 2.86
N LYS A 13 -2.19 -17.76 2.66
CA LYS A 13 -1.70 -18.73 3.66
C LYS A 13 -0.83 -18.11 4.74
N TYR A 14 0.01 -17.14 4.39
CA TYR A 14 1.08 -16.64 5.26
C TYR A 14 0.97 -15.15 5.61
N ILE A 15 0.39 -14.32 4.74
CA ILE A 15 0.35 -12.88 4.91
C ILE A 15 -1.00 -12.44 5.47
N GLU A 16 -2.09 -12.88 4.85
CA GLU A 16 -3.45 -12.49 5.24
C GLU A 16 -3.76 -12.82 6.71
N PRO A 17 -3.43 -14.01 7.26
CA PRO A 17 -3.69 -14.31 8.67
C PRO A 17 -2.96 -13.37 9.64
N VAL A 18 -1.76 -12.93 9.27
CA VAL A 18 -0.98 -11.96 10.07
C VAL A 18 -1.61 -10.58 10.01
N LEU A 19 -2.06 -10.18 8.82
CA LEU A 19 -2.66 -8.87 8.60
C LEU A 19 -4.07 -8.74 9.21
N LEU A 20 -4.83 -9.82 9.26
CA LEU A 20 -6.20 -9.84 9.81
C LEU A 20 -6.25 -10.08 11.31
N ASP A 21 -5.16 -10.50 11.94
CA ASP A 21 -5.12 -10.73 13.39
C ASP A 21 -5.06 -9.38 14.13
N GLU A 22 -6.15 -9.04 14.82
CA GLU A 22 -6.26 -7.80 15.58
C GLU A 22 -5.21 -7.71 16.70
N GLY A 23 -4.85 -8.84 17.33
CA GLY A 23 -3.84 -8.93 18.37
C GLY A 23 -2.41 -8.69 17.86
N PHE A 24 -2.19 -8.79 16.54
CA PHE A 24 -0.89 -8.59 15.89
C PHE A 24 -0.80 -7.28 15.10
N SER A 25 -1.70 -6.34 15.37
CA SER A 25 -1.80 -5.05 14.66
C SER A 25 -0.58 -4.14 14.88
N GLN A 26 0.17 -4.33 15.96
CA GLN A 26 1.37 -3.56 16.29
C GLN A 26 2.42 -4.47 16.91
N ILE A 27 3.63 -4.46 16.34
CA ILE A 27 4.78 -5.19 16.88
C ILE A 27 5.80 -4.18 17.38
N ILE A 28 6.11 -4.22 18.69
CA ILE A 28 7.20 -3.46 19.26
C ILE A 28 8.38 -4.42 19.42
N LEU A 29 9.38 -4.27 18.54
CA LEU A 29 10.61 -5.05 18.61
C LEU A 29 11.61 -4.34 19.52
N SER A 30 12.06 -5.03 20.58
CA SER A 30 13.18 -4.54 21.38
C SER A 30 14.45 -4.45 20.52
N SER A 31 15.20 -3.35 20.61
CA SER A 31 16.48 -3.17 19.91
C SER A 31 17.53 -4.24 20.26
N LYS A 32 17.34 -4.96 21.39
CA LYS A 32 18.18 -6.08 21.81
C LYS A 32 17.80 -7.41 21.15
N SER A 33 16.63 -7.48 20.52
CA SER A 33 16.16 -8.70 19.84
C SER A 33 16.99 -8.95 18.57
N ILE A 34 17.49 -10.18 18.42
CA ILE A 34 18.14 -10.65 17.18
C ILE A 34 17.21 -10.46 15.99
N PHE A 35 15.93 -10.70 16.21
CA PHE A 35 14.89 -10.53 15.20
C PHE A 35 14.75 -9.08 14.70
N ALA A 36 14.82 -8.10 15.62
CA ALA A 36 14.81 -6.69 15.27
C ALA A 36 16.03 -6.30 14.44
N LYS A 37 17.22 -6.75 14.86
CA LYS A 37 18.47 -6.49 14.13
C LYS A 37 18.43 -7.04 12.70
N ASP A 38 17.92 -8.25 12.53
CA ASP A 38 17.77 -8.87 11.21
C ASP A 38 16.87 -8.07 10.28
N ILE A 39 15.72 -7.59 10.80
CA ILE A 39 14.80 -6.76 9.99
C ILE A 39 15.45 -5.43 9.63
N VAL A 40 16.14 -4.78 10.57
CA VAL A 40 16.87 -3.53 10.31
C VAL A 40 17.92 -3.75 9.21
N ASN A 41 18.74 -4.80 9.30
CA ASN A 41 19.74 -5.12 8.29
C ASN A 41 19.11 -5.32 6.89
N ILE A 42 17.95 -5.96 6.81
CA ILE A 42 17.23 -6.13 5.53
C ILE A 42 16.73 -4.79 4.99
N ILE A 43 16.22 -3.91 5.87
CA ILE A 43 15.77 -2.56 5.48
C ILE A 43 16.95 -1.72 4.97
N ASP A 44 18.09 -1.80 5.64
CA ASP A 44 19.32 -1.12 5.22
C ASP A 44 19.78 -1.63 3.84
N SER A 45 19.75 -2.95 3.62
CA SER A 45 20.06 -3.55 2.31
C SER A 45 19.12 -3.05 1.21
N ILE A 46 17.81 -2.96 1.49
CA ILE A 46 16.84 -2.38 0.53
C ILE A 46 17.16 -0.90 0.23
N SER A 47 17.57 -0.15 1.26
CA SER A 47 17.94 1.27 1.12
C SER A 47 19.18 1.42 0.24
N ASP A 48 20.17 0.58 0.42
CA ASP A 48 21.38 0.55 -0.41
C ASP A 48 21.09 0.17 -1.85
N LEU A 49 20.26 -0.85 -2.09
CA LEU A 49 19.83 -1.24 -3.44
C LEU A 49 19.13 -0.08 -4.16
N LYS A 50 18.26 0.66 -3.46
CA LYS A 50 17.59 1.84 -4.02
C LYS A 50 18.56 2.98 -4.33
N ARG A 51 19.65 3.12 -3.55
CA ARG A 51 20.67 4.14 -3.73
C ARG A 51 21.59 3.84 -4.89
N PHE A 52 22.10 2.61 -4.98
CA PHE A 52 23.12 2.23 -5.95
C PHE A 52 22.56 1.65 -7.25
N LYS A 53 21.33 1.13 -7.22
CA LYS A 53 20.58 0.56 -8.36
C LYS A 53 21.43 -0.38 -9.23
N PRO A 54 22.01 -1.45 -8.64
CA PRO A 54 22.69 -2.47 -9.43
C PRO A 54 21.72 -3.13 -10.41
N ASP A 55 22.23 -3.89 -11.37
CA ASP A 55 21.38 -4.60 -12.32
C ASP A 55 20.40 -5.53 -11.60
N ALA A 56 19.14 -5.54 -12.02
CA ALA A 56 18.04 -6.33 -11.46
C ALA A 56 17.73 -6.07 -9.96
N TYR A 57 18.10 -4.92 -9.39
CA TYR A 57 17.90 -4.58 -7.98
C TYR A 57 16.44 -4.66 -7.53
N GLU A 58 15.49 -4.48 -8.43
CA GLU A 58 14.05 -4.61 -8.12
C GLU A 58 13.70 -6.03 -7.70
N ILE A 59 14.32 -7.04 -8.29
CA ILE A 59 14.11 -8.46 -7.93
C ILE A 59 14.65 -8.70 -6.51
N ASP A 60 15.82 -8.15 -6.19
CA ASP A 60 16.40 -8.26 -4.86
C ASP A 60 15.52 -7.58 -3.79
N ILE A 61 14.96 -6.41 -4.10
CA ILE A 61 14.01 -5.73 -3.20
C ILE A 61 12.80 -6.62 -2.92
N VAL A 62 12.22 -7.25 -3.94
CA VAL A 62 11.09 -8.17 -3.78
C VAL A 62 11.48 -9.35 -2.89
N ALA A 63 12.64 -9.95 -3.11
CA ALA A 63 13.16 -11.04 -2.30
C ALA A 63 13.32 -10.62 -0.82
N PHE A 64 13.89 -9.46 -0.54
CA PHE A 64 14.03 -8.91 0.79
C PHE A 64 12.68 -8.63 1.48
N ILE A 65 11.69 -8.15 0.74
CA ILE A 65 10.32 -7.98 1.27
C ILE A 65 9.74 -9.33 1.70
N TYR A 66 9.87 -10.38 0.88
CA TYR A 66 9.43 -11.73 1.27
C TYR A 66 10.18 -12.28 2.48
N MET A 67 11.46 -11.96 2.63
CA MET A 67 12.23 -12.32 3.84
C MET A 67 11.68 -11.64 5.08
N ILE A 68 11.33 -10.36 5.03
CA ILE A 68 10.66 -9.65 6.14
C ILE A 68 9.31 -10.30 6.46
N LEU A 69 8.48 -10.54 5.45
CA LEU A 69 7.16 -11.17 5.62
C LEU A 69 7.27 -12.56 6.27
N LYS A 70 8.23 -13.39 5.83
CA LYS A 70 8.54 -14.68 6.46
C LYS A 70 8.89 -14.51 7.94
N LYS A 71 9.77 -13.58 8.28
CA LYS A 71 10.15 -13.31 9.66
C LYS A 71 8.94 -12.87 10.50
N LEU A 72 8.13 -11.94 10.00
CA LEU A 72 6.90 -11.50 10.67
C LEU A 72 5.92 -12.67 10.90
N TYR A 73 5.73 -13.54 9.90
CA TYR A 73 4.90 -14.73 10.05
C TYR A 73 5.44 -15.70 11.11
N MET A 74 6.75 -15.91 11.16
CA MET A 74 7.37 -16.78 12.19
C MET A 74 7.18 -16.19 13.59
N LEU A 75 7.34 -14.87 13.73
CA LEU A 75 7.05 -14.17 14.98
C LEU A 75 5.59 -14.33 15.37
N TYR A 76 4.67 -14.04 14.45
CA TYR A 76 3.23 -14.25 14.64
C TYR A 76 2.92 -15.65 15.15
N LYS A 77 3.50 -16.68 14.52
CA LYS A 77 3.27 -18.07 14.91
C LYS A 77 3.83 -18.41 16.29
N SER A 78 5.00 -17.87 16.66
CA SER A 78 5.64 -18.11 17.97
C SER A 78 4.92 -17.38 19.12
N THR A 79 4.19 -16.32 18.80
CA THR A 79 3.56 -15.43 19.80
C THR A 79 2.05 -15.56 19.87
N LYS A 80 1.48 -16.47 19.07
CA LYS A 80 0.04 -16.72 19.03
C LYS A 80 -0.44 -17.21 20.42
N GLY A 81 -0.99 -16.29 21.20
CA GLY A 81 -1.49 -16.54 22.56
C GLY A 81 -0.79 -15.73 23.67
N GLU A 82 0.33 -15.04 23.40
CA GLU A 82 1.09 -14.32 24.43
C GLU A 82 1.03 -12.80 24.35
N PHE A 83 0.52 -12.22 23.25
CA PHE A 83 0.39 -10.77 23.11
C PHE A 83 -1.01 -10.27 23.45
N SER A 84 -1.18 -9.73 24.64
CA SER A 84 -2.18 -8.70 24.91
C SER A 84 -1.53 -7.31 24.73
N VAL A 85 -1.11 -6.98 23.51
CA VAL A 85 -0.78 -5.58 23.18
C VAL A 85 -2.09 -4.82 23.10
N PRO A 86 -2.23 -3.64 23.72
CA PRO A 86 -3.41 -2.82 23.52
C PRO A 86 -3.66 -2.65 22.02
N VAL A 87 -4.80 -3.14 21.55
CA VAL A 87 -5.18 -3.04 20.15
C VAL A 87 -5.29 -1.56 19.79
N ASP A 88 -4.45 -1.06 18.86
CA ASP A 88 -4.62 0.28 18.32
C ASP A 88 -5.88 0.28 17.42
N THR A 89 -7.01 0.53 18.03
CA THR A 89 -8.32 0.59 17.36
C THR A 89 -8.31 1.62 16.20
N ASP A 90 -7.51 2.67 16.30
CA ASP A 90 -7.32 3.66 15.24
C ASP A 90 -6.58 3.05 14.03
N ALA A 91 -5.58 2.20 14.25
CA ALA A 91 -4.87 1.51 13.19
C ALA A 91 -5.77 0.51 12.44
N LEU A 92 -6.58 -0.26 13.19
CA LEU A 92 -7.56 -1.18 12.59
C LEU A 92 -8.61 -0.44 11.77
N LEU A 93 -9.11 0.66 12.32
CA LEU A 93 -10.08 1.50 11.65
C LEU A 93 -9.51 2.13 10.37
N TYR A 94 -8.27 2.64 10.44
CA TYR A 94 -7.55 3.15 9.27
C TYR A 94 -7.40 2.06 8.19
N ARG A 95 -6.97 0.83 8.56
CA ARG A 95 -6.86 -0.30 7.63
C ARG A 95 -8.19 -0.60 6.94
N LYS A 96 -9.29 -0.70 7.71
CA LYS A 96 -10.63 -0.93 7.15
C LYS A 96 -11.01 0.13 6.10
N ILE A 97 -10.68 1.39 6.36
CA ILE A 97 -10.96 2.49 5.43
C ILE A 97 -10.08 2.41 4.20
N VAL A 98 -8.80 2.08 4.35
CA VAL A 98 -7.88 1.88 3.23
C VAL A 98 -8.32 0.72 2.32
N ASP A 99 -8.75 -0.40 2.90
CA ASP A 99 -9.31 -1.53 2.16
C ASP A 99 -10.56 -1.14 1.36
N PHE A 100 -11.43 -0.30 1.95
CA PHE A 100 -12.57 0.24 1.23
C PHE A 100 -12.14 1.10 0.04
N ILE A 101 -11.13 1.95 0.20
CA ILE A 101 -10.57 2.76 -0.89
C ILE A 101 -10.04 1.85 -2.00
N TYR A 102 -9.24 0.85 -1.68
CA TYR A 102 -8.66 -0.07 -2.67
C TYR A 102 -9.73 -0.86 -3.46
N LYS A 103 -10.81 -1.26 -2.80
CA LYS A 103 -11.91 -1.99 -3.44
C LYS A 103 -12.83 -1.09 -4.29
N ASN A 104 -12.82 0.22 -4.05
CA ASN A 104 -13.78 1.15 -4.67
C ASN A 104 -13.11 2.33 -5.38
N TYR A 105 -11.79 2.34 -5.57
CA TYR A 105 -11.04 3.49 -6.12
C TYR A 105 -11.57 3.98 -7.47
N SER A 106 -12.08 3.09 -8.31
CA SER A 106 -12.61 3.41 -9.65
C SER A 106 -13.97 4.11 -9.62
N LYS A 107 -14.68 4.08 -8.47
CA LYS A 107 -15.97 4.74 -8.30
C LYS A 107 -15.77 6.21 -7.89
N LYS A 108 -16.82 7.03 -8.09
CA LYS A 108 -16.86 8.38 -7.55
C LYS A 108 -16.95 8.29 -6.01
N LEU A 109 -15.84 8.59 -5.32
CA LEU A 109 -15.79 8.61 -3.87
C LEU A 109 -15.63 10.04 -3.36
N SER A 110 -16.44 10.40 -2.39
CA SER A 110 -16.33 11.63 -1.58
C SER A 110 -15.62 11.34 -0.25
N LEU A 111 -15.23 12.38 0.46
CA LEU A 111 -14.71 12.24 1.83
C LEU A 111 -15.75 11.61 2.78
N ASP A 112 -17.05 11.85 2.54
CA ASP A 112 -18.12 11.22 3.32
C ASP A 112 -18.16 9.72 3.11
N ASP A 113 -18.07 9.25 1.85
CA ASP A 113 -18.09 7.83 1.55
C ASP A 113 -16.92 7.11 2.23
N ILE A 114 -15.74 7.74 2.21
CA ILE A 114 -14.53 7.21 2.85
C ILE A 114 -14.68 7.18 4.39
N ALA A 115 -15.20 8.24 5.01
CA ALA A 115 -15.41 8.30 6.44
C ALA A 115 -16.50 7.31 6.90
N ASN A 116 -17.59 7.20 6.14
CA ASN A 116 -18.69 6.28 6.41
C ASN A 116 -18.27 4.81 6.37
N ALA A 117 -17.28 4.44 5.54
CA ALA A 117 -16.73 3.08 5.52
C ALA A 117 -16.16 2.65 6.88
N GLY A 118 -15.68 3.61 7.67
CA GLY A 118 -15.21 3.41 9.03
C GLY A 118 -16.26 3.73 10.11
N ASN A 119 -17.48 4.15 9.76
CA ASN A 119 -18.49 4.69 10.70
C ASN A 119 -17.94 5.84 11.56
N ILE A 120 -17.19 6.76 10.98
CA ILE A 120 -16.57 7.90 11.67
C ILE A 120 -16.86 9.22 10.98
N SER A 121 -16.61 10.32 11.72
CA SER A 121 -16.72 11.66 11.16
C SER A 121 -15.60 11.95 10.17
N ARG A 122 -15.81 12.92 9.25
CA ARG A 122 -14.79 13.43 8.33
C ARG A 122 -13.53 13.86 9.05
N SER A 123 -13.69 14.57 10.19
CA SER A 123 -12.56 15.07 10.98
C SER A 123 -11.71 13.92 11.51
N LYS A 124 -12.33 12.90 12.10
CA LYS A 124 -11.63 11.69 12.59
C LYS A 124 -10.92 10.98 11.44
N CYS A 125 -11.57 10.83 10.28
CA CYS A 125 -10.98 10.25 9.08
C CYS A 125 -9.72 11.02 8.65
N CYS A 126 -9.77 12.33 8.58
CA CYS A 126 -8.61 13.18 8.24
C CYS A 126 -7.47 13.02 9.25
N ILE A 127 -7.79 12.93 10.56
CA ILE A 127 -6.79 12.71 11.63
C ILE A 127 -6.09 11.36 11.42
N LEU A 128 -6.84 10.28 11.15
CA LEU A 128 -6.28 8.96 10.92
C LEU A 128 -5.35 8.94 9.70
N PHE A 129 -5.78 9.52 8.57
CA PHE A 129 -4.95 9.58 7.38
C PHE A 129 -3.70 10.46 7.57
N LYS A 130 -3.80 11.55 8.35
CA LYS A 130 -2.63 12.35 8.71
C LYS A 130 -1.66 11.56 9.59
N LYS A 131 -2.17 10.80 10.57
CA LYS A 131 -1.36 9.98 11.49
C LYS A 131 -0.63 8.85 10.74
N TYR A 132 -1.33 8.08 9.90
CA TYR A 132 -0.80 6.84 9.34
C TYR A 132 -0.27 6.96 7.90
N ALA A 133 -0.79 7.89 7.10
CA ALA A 133 -0.40 8.08 5.70
C ALA A 133 0.28 9.42 5.42
N GLN A 134 0.42 10.31 6.42
CA GLN A 134 0.94 11.68 6.25
C GLN A 134 0.22 12.45 5.13
N SER A 135 -1.02 12.11 4.83
CA SER A 135 -1.79 12.61 3.69
C SER A 135 -3.26 12.86 4.08
N SER A 136 -4.04 13.50 3.21
CA SER A 136 -5.50 13.51 3.35
C SER A 136 -6.13 12.28 2.67
N PRO A 137 -7.35 11.84 3.10
CA PRO A 137 -8.02 10.69 2.50
C PRO A 137 -8.21 10.81 0.98
N ILE A 138 -8.59 11.98 0.49
CA ILE A 138 -8.78 12.23 -0.95
C ILE A 138 -7.44 12.24 -1.70
N ASN A 139 -6.39 12.79 -1.10
CA ASN A 139 -5.07 12.76 -1.73
C ASN A 139 -4.53 11.32 -1.79
N PHE A 140 -4.71 10.53 -0.74
CA PHE A 140 -4.36 9.10 -0.71
C PHE A 140 -5.08 8.33 -1.82
N LEU A 141 -6.40 8.51 -1.96
CA LEU A 141 -7.19 7.93 -3.06
C LEU A 141 -6.63 8.34 -4.43
N ASN A 142 -6.31 9.62 -4.62
CA ASN A 142 -5.79 10.12 -5.88
C ASN A 142 -4.40 9.54 -6.21
N LEU A 143 -3.51 9.41 -5.23
CA LEU A 143 -2.19 8.78 -5.41
C LEU A 143 -2.34 7.33 -5.86
N TYR A 144 -3.21 6.56 -5.20
CA TYR A 144 -3.48 5.18 -5.59
C TYR A 144 -4.04 5.07 -7.02
N ARG A 145 -5.00 5.93 -7.39
CA ARG A 145 -5.51 6.01 -8.77
C ARG A 145 -4.41 6.34 -9.78
N MET A 146 -3.45 7.19 -9.42
CA MET A 146 -2.31 7.52 -10.26
C MET A 146 -1.39 6.32 -10.48
N GLU A 147 -1.10 5.53 -9.46
CA GLU A 147 -0.30 4.30 -9.58
C GLU A 147 -0.96 3.31 -10.54
N ILE A 148 -2.26 3.06 -10.37
CA ILE A 148 -3.01 2.18 -11.27
C ILE A 148 -3.00 2.74 -12.71
N SER A 149 -3.24 4.04 -12.88
CA SER A 149 -3.24 4.66 -14.21
C SER A 149 -1.87 4.60 -14.89
N ALA A 150 -0.79 4.77 -14.13
CA ALA A 150 0.58 4.65 -14.65
C ALA A 150 0.87 3.22 -15.14
N SER A 151 0.40 2.21 -14.43
CA SER A 151 0.47 0.81 -14.86
C SER A 151 -0.32 0.58 -16.15
N LEU A 152 -1.56 1.09 -16.24
CA LEU A 152 -2.38 0.96 -17.45
C LEU A 152 -1.78 1.68 -18.66
N LEU A 153 -1.17 2.85 -18.46
CA LEU A 153 -0.48 3.59 -19.53
C LEU A 153 0.66 2.79 -20.15
N ARG A 154 1.41 2.02 -19.35
CA ARG A 154 2.53 1.18 -19.83
C ARG A 154 2.07 -0.11 -20.49
N ASN A 155 0.99 -0.71 -19.98
CA ASN A 155 0.61 -2.08 -20.32
C ASN A 155 -0.55 -2.16 -21.31
N THR A 156 -1.16 -1.03 -21.70
CA THR A 156 -2.31 -1.00 -22.60
C THR A 156 -2.21 0.12 -23.64
N ASN A 157 -2.94 -0.04 -24.75
CA ASN A 157 -3.12 0.98 -25.79
C ASN A 157 -4.39 1.81 -25.61
N GLU A 158 -5.05 1.73 -24.45
CA GLU A 158 -6.27 2.49 -24.19
C GLU A 158 -6.02 3.99 -24.26
N SER A 159 -7.05 4.78 -24.62
CA SER A 159 -6.94 6.23 -24.64
C SER A 159 -6.65 6.79 -23.24
N ILE A 160 -5.92 7.90 -23.16
CA ILE A 160 -5.63 8.57 -21.88
C ILE A 160 -6.92 8.94 -21.15
N SER A 161 -7.96 9.33 -21.92
CA SER A 161 -9.29 9.62 -21.37
C SER A 161 -9.94 8.38 -20.77
N SER A 162 -9.92 7.25 -21.50
CA SER A 162 -10.45 5.95 -21.02
C SER A 162 -9.79 5.54 -19.71
N ILE A 163 -8.45 5.58 -19.64
CA ILE A 163 -7.69 5.24 -18.44
C ILE A 163 -8.06 6.17 -17.26
N ALA A 164 -8.14 7.49 -17.51
CA ALA A 164 -8.52 8.43 -16.46
C ALA A 164 -9.90 8.09 -15.87
N PHE A 165 -10.90 7.83 -16.72
CA PHE A 165 -12.24 7.46 -16.27
C PHE A 165 -12.28 6.09 -15.60
N ALA A 166 -11.59 5.08 -16.14
CA ALA A 166 -11.48 3.75 -15.52
C ALA A 166 -10.85 3.80 -14.13
N CYS A 167 -9.90 4.72 -13.89
CA CYS A 167 -9.33 4.97 -12.59
C CYS A 167 -10.19 5.86 -11.67
N GLY A 168 -11.39 6.27 -12.09
CA GLY A 168 -12.34 7.02 -11.27
C GLY A 168 -12.12 8.54 -11.25
N PHE A 169 -11.37 9.11 -12.21
CA PHE A 169 -11.28 10.54 -12.37
C PHE A 169 -12.48 11.06 -13.17
N GLY A 170 -13.23 12.00 -12.60
CA GLY A 170 -14.42 12.57 -13.26
C GLY A 170 -14.09 13.54 -14.42
N GLN A 171 -12.84 14.02 -14.52
CA GLN A 171 -12.40 14.95 -15.54
C GLN A 171 -10.96 14.67 -15.96
N GLN A 172 -10.72 14.52 -17.25
CA GLN A 172 -9.38 14.26 -17.80
C GLN A 172 -8.41 15.42 -17.53
N SER A 173 -8.87 16.67 -17.55
CA SER A 173 -8.03 17.84 -17.26
C SER A 173 -7.47 17.83 -15.82
N TYR A 174 -8.30 17.40 -14.86
CA TYR A 174 -7.88 17.21 -13.47
C TYR A 174 -6.87 16.08 -13.34
N TYR A 175 -7.13 14.96 -13.99
CA TYR A 175 -6.20 13.82 -14.04
C TYR A 175 -4.84 14.24 -14.62
N ASN A 176 -4.80 14.88 -15.78
CA ASN A 176 -3.55 15.31 -16.43
C ASN A 176 -2.71 16.23 -15.52
N ARG A 177 -3.37 17.19 -14.84
CA ARG A 177 -2.69 18.09 -13.90
C ARG A 177 -2.09 17.35 -12.70
N LEU A 178 -2.83 16.42 -12.12
CA LEU A 178 -2.32 15.59 -11.02
C LEU A 178 -1.18 14.69 -11.47
N PHE A 179 -1.31 14.07 -12.64
CA PHE A 179 -0.30 13.18 -13.20
C PHE A 179 1.02 13.92 -13.46
N LEU A 180 0.95 15.10 -14.07
CA LEU A 180 2.13 15.95 -14.28
C LEU A 180 2.79 16.35 -12.96
N ARG A 181 2.01 16.66 -11.93
CA ARG A 181 2.53 17.00 -10.60
C ARG A 181 3.25 15.81 -9.95
N GLU A 182 2.72 14.59 -10.11
CA GLU A 182 3.23 13.39 -9.43
C GLU A 182 4.45 12.79 -10.14
N TYR A 183 4.41 12.73 -11.47
CA TYR A 183 5.43 12.07 -12.29
C TYR A 183 6.35 13.03 -13.04
N GLY A 184 6.16 14.35 -12.94
CA GLY A 184 6.97 15.35 -13.62
C GLY A 184 6.78 15.40 -15.14
N MET A 185 5.88 14.60 -15.70
CA MET A 185 5.58 14.52 -17.13
C MET A 185 4.10 14.22 -17.38
N THR A 186 3.64 14.51 -18.60
CA THR A 186 2.25 14.25 -18.99
C THR A 186 2.00 12.73 -19.16
N PRO A 187 0.73 12.25 -19.05
CA PRO A 187 0.40 10.86 -19.33
C PRO A 187 0.82 10.39 -20.72
N LYS A 188 0.80 11.30 -21.72
CA LYS A 188 1.22 11.01 -23.09
C LYS A 188 2.73 10.79 -23.20
N GLU A 189 3.53 11.59 -22.51
CA GLU A 189 4.98 11.44 -22.45
C GLU A 189 5.35 10.17 -21.68
N TYR A 190 4.71 9.91 -20.54
CA TYR A 190 4.93 8.74 -19.71
C TYR A 190 4.69 7.41 -20.45
N ARG A 191 3.70 7.36 -21.36
CA ARG A 191 3.42 6.19 -22.20
C ARG A 191 4.53 5.90 -23.21
N LYS A 192 5.29 6.93 -23.63
CA LYS A 192 6.33 6.78 -24.65
C LYS A 192 7.68 6.35 -24.08
N ASN A 193 7.88 6.53 -22.78
CA ASN A 193 9.07 6.13 -22.04
C ASN A 193 8.96 4.67 -21.58
#